data_7c4757739195128f8a4aa1c11e5fcdd6
#
_entry.id   7c4757739195128f8a4aa1c11e5fcdd6
#
_cell.length_a   1.000
_cell.length_b   1.000
_cell.length_c   1.000
_cell.angle_alpha   90.00
_cell.angle_beta   90.00
_cell.angle_gamma   90.00
#
_symmetry.space_group_name_H-M   'P 1'
#
loop_
_entity.id
_entity.type
_entity.pdbx_description
1 polymer ?
#
loop_
_entity_poly.entity_id
_entity_poly.type
_entity_poly.pdbx_seq_one_letter_code
_entity_poly.pdbx_strand_id
1 'polypeptide(L)'
;MTSDNLAALLAKRVMGWGVGPDRFLTGNRGWISRWRFQPTEKLPDALRLLEKAAPGEYDMSGDGEGNVRVHVRIGDATGEACGPSKPRAITYAIARAFGIQVDGAETDAV
;
A
#
# COMPACT_ATOMS: atom_id res chain seq x y z
N MET A 1 8.91 3.06 10.77
CA MET A 1 9.03 2.16 9.59
C MET A 1 9.28 2.99 8.37
N THR A 2 10.23 2.62 7.57
CA THR A 2 10.53 3.36 6.35
C THR A 2 9.64 2.87 5.22
N SER A 3 9.56 3.64 4.13
CA SER A 3 8.80 3.23 2.94
C SER A 3 9.33 1.93 2.37
N ASP A 4 10.65 1.72 2.42
CA ASP A 4 11.23 0.47 1.95
C ASP A 4 10.74 -0.72 2.76
N ASN A 5 10.70 -0.59 4.08
CA ASN A 5 10.23 -1.68 4.93
C ASN A 5 8.75 -1.95 4.71
N LEU A 6 7.97 -0.90 4.54
CA LEU A 6 6.55 -1.06 4.27
C LEU A 6 6.32 -1.74 2.93
N ALA A 7 7.05 -1.33 1.90
CA ALA A 7 6.94 -1.95 0.58
C ALA A 7 7.30 -3.44 0.65
N ALA A 8 8.34 -3.78 1.42
CA ALA A 8 8.74 -5.18 1.56
C ALA A 8 7.67 -6.00 2.28
N LEU A 9 7.08 -5.45 3.34
CA LEU A 9 6.01 -6.16 4.04
C LEU A 9 4.80 -6.37 3.14
N LEU A 10 4.42 -5.36 2.37
CA LEU A 10 3.29 -5.47 1.46
C LEU A 10 3.58 -6.43 0.31
N ALA A 11 4.81 -6.41 -0.20
CA ALA A 11 5.20 -7.35 -1.24
C ALA A 11 5.04 -8.78 -0.74
N LYS A 12 5.42 -9.03 0.50
CA LYS A 12 5.33 -10.38 1.05
C LYS A 12 3.89 -10.75 1.41
N ARG A 13 3.17 -9.86 2.06
CA ARG A 13 1.87 -10.21 2.64
C ARG A 13 0.72 -10.05 1.66
N VAL A 14 0.79 -9.09 0.76
CA VAL A 14 -0.29 -8.84 -0.19
C VAL A 14 0.03 -9.46 -1.53
N MET A 15 1.22 -9.19 -2.06
CA MET A 15 1.59 -9.68 -3.38
C MET A 15 2.02 -11.14 -3.37
N GLY A 16 2.41 -11.66 -2.21
CA GLY A 16 2.90 -13.03 -2.12
C GLY A 16 4.29 -13.22 -2.69
N TRP A 17 5.07 -12.15 -2.79
CA TRP A 17 6.40 -12.21 -3.37
C TRP A 17 7.44 -12.60 -2.33
N GLY A 18 8.53 -13.20 -2.77
CA GLY A 18 9.69 -13.38 -1.91
C GLY A 18 10.44 -12.06 -1.81
N VAL A 19 11.05 -11.83 -0.65
CA VAL A 19 11.76 -10.56 -0.41
C VAL A 19 13.24 -10.86 -0.23
N GLY A 20 14.06 -10.35 -1.13
CA GLY A 20 15.51 -10.43 -1.03
C GLY A 20 16.09 -9.09 -0.64
N PRO A 21 17.41 -9.02 -0.47
CA PRO A 21 18.04 -7.77 -0.03
C PRO A 21 17.95 -6.65 -1.06
N ASP A 22 17.91 -6.98 -2.34
CA ASP A 22 17.89 -5.95 -3.39
C ASP A 22 16.79 -6.19 -4.42
N ARG A 23 15.95 -7.19 -4.25
CA ARG A 23 14.93 -7.51 -5.24
C ARG A 23 13.77 -8.23 -4.59
N PHE A 24 12.63 -8.23 -5.29
CA PHE A 24 11.49 -9.06 -4.95
C PHE A 24 11.39 -10.18 -5.97
N LEU A 25 11.08 -11.39 -5.48
CA LEU A 25 10.89 -12.53 -6.35
C LEU A 25 9.40 -12.65 -6.63
N THR A 26 9.02 -12.41 -7.87
CA THR A 26 7.61 -12.28 -8.25
C THR A 26 6.97 -13.59 -8.67
N GLY A 27 7.67 -14.70 -8.48
CA GLY A 27 7.15 -16.01 -8.88
C GLY A 27 7.52 -16.32 -10.31
N ASN A 28 7.34 -17.58 -10.72
CA ASN A 28 7.63 -18.01 -12.08
C ASN A 28 9.02 -17.57 -12.55
N ARG A 29 9.99 -17.58 -11.62
CA ARG A 29 11.37 -17.19 -11.89
C ARG A 29 11.52 -15.71 -12.20
N GLY A 30 10.49 -14.91 -12.00
CA GLY A 30 10.58 -13.47 -12.22
C GLY A 30 11.11 -12.76 -11.01
N TRP A 31 11.64 -11.58 -11.23
CA TRP A 31 12.07 -10.72 -10.14
C TRP A 31 12.05 -9.28 -10.60
N ILE A 32 11.95 -8.35 -9.64
CA ILE A 32 12.10 -6.92 -9.91
C ILE A 32 12.98 -6.34 -8.82
N SER A 33 13.69 -5.28 -9.17
CA SER A 33 14.50 -4.56 -8.19
C SER A 33 13.59 -3.94 -7.14
N ARG A 34 14.04 -3.90 -5.90
CA ARG A 34 13.20 -3.38 -4.82
C ARG A 34 12.78 -1.93 -5.06
N TRP A 35 13.65 -1.14 -5.68
CA TRP A 35 13.34 0.26 -5.94
C TRP A 35 12.27 0.44 -7.02
N ARG A 36 11.93 -0.59 -7.74
CA ARG A 36 10.91 -0.50 -8.79
C ARG A 36 9.49 -0.71 -8.25
N PHE A 37 9.34 -1.19 -7.04
CA PHE A 37 8.02 -1.33 -6.43
C PHE A 37 7.93 -0.32 -5.30
N GLN A 38 7.29 0.81 -5.57
CA GLN A 38 7.20 1.91 -4.63
C GLN A 38 5.74 2.36 -4.53
N PRO A 39 4.88 1.56 -3.88
CA PRO A 39 3.46 1.88 -3.86
C PRO A 39 3.12 3.16 -3.10
N THR A 40 4.00 3.63 -2.19
CA THR A 40 3.75 4.89 -1.51
C THR A 40 4.11 6.09 -2.37
N GLU A 41 4.83 5.88 -3.47
CA GLU A 41 5.31 6.96 -4.31
C GLU A 41 4.71 6.94 -5.70
N LYS A 42 4.37 5.77 -6.20
CA LYS A 42 3.93 5.60 -7.58
C LYS A 42 2.51 5.06 -7.63
N LEU A 43 1.62 5.83 -8.22
CA LEU A 43 0.22 5.42 -8.30
C LEU A 43 0.01 4.07 -8.99
N PRO A 44 0.68 3.77 -10.11
CA PRO A 44 0.49 2.44 -10.73
C PRO A 44 0.82 1.30 -9.78
N ASP A 45 1.85 1.46 -8.94
CA ASP A 45 2.22 0.43 -7.99
C ASP A 45 1.18 0.32 -6.88
N ALA A 46 0.63 1.44 -6.43
CA ALA A 46 -0.43 1.44 -5.42
C ALA A 46 -1.69 0.77 -5.96
N LEU A 47 -2.06 1.04 -7.21
CA LEU A 47 -3.22 0.41 -7.83
C LEU A 47 -3.00 -1.08 -8.02
N ARG A 48 -1.80 -1.48 -8.35
CA ARG A 48 -1.46 -2.89 -8.47
C ARG A 48 -1.61 -3.61 -7.13
N LEU A 49 -1.18 -2.94 -6.06
CA LEU A 49 -1.32 -3.46 -4.72
C LEU A 49 -2.81 -3.59 -4.35
N LEU A 50 -3.61 -2.58 -4.66
CA LEU A 50 -5.04 -2.60 -4.40
C LEU A 50 -5.73 -3.74 -5.14
N GLU A 51 -5.35 -3.93 -6.40
CA GLU A 51 -5.92 -4.99 -7.21
C GLU A 51 -5.59 -6.36 -6.63
N LYS A 52 -4.37 -6.53 -6.19
CA LYS A 52 -3.95 -7.83 -5.63
C LYS A 52 -4.58 -8.08 -4.27
N ALA A 53 -4.77 -7.04 -3.47
CA ALA A 53 -5.44 -7.17 -2.18
C ALA A 53 -6.91 -7.55 -2.35
N ALA A 54 -7.50 -7.21 -3.47
CA ALA A 54 -8.86 -7.60 -3.83
C ALA A 54 -9.87 -7.30 -2.73
N PRO A 55 -9.98 -6.04 -2.30
CA PRO A 55 -10.91 -5.72 -1.23
C PRO A 55 -12.36 -5.94 -1.66
N GLY A 56 -13.18 -6.38 -0.71
CA GLY A 56 -14.61 -6.52 -0.97
C GLY A 56 -15.29 -5.19 -1.19
N GLU A 57 -14.77 -4.14 -0.53
CA GLU A 57 -15.26 -2.78 -0.70
C GLU A 57 -14.08 -1.83 -0.61
N TYR A 58 -14.12 -0.79 -1.38
CA TYR A 58 -13.21 0.32 -1.18
C TYR A 58 -13.83 1.57 -1.76
N ASP A 59 -13.43 2.71 -1.22
CA ASP A 59 -13.81 3.97 -1.81
C ASP A 59 -12.68 4.98 -1.63
N MET A 60 -12.72 6.01 -2.45
CA MET A 60 -11.70 7.01 -2.48
C MET A 60 -12.38 8.33 -2.77
N SER A 61 -12.12 9.33 -1.95
CA SER A 61 -12.75 10.63 -2.14
C SER A 61 -11.72 11.73 -1.93
N GLY A 62 -11.94 12.85 -2.56
CA GLY A 62 -11.12 14.04 -2.37
C GLY A 62 -11.87 15.07 -1.58
N ASP A 63 -11.13 15.97 -0.92
CA ASP A 63 -11.76 17.04 -0.14
C ASP A 63 -11.77 18.38 -0.87
N GLY A 64 -11.36 18.40 -2.10
CA GLY A 64 -11.31 19.64 -2.87
C GLY A 64 -10.07 20.47 -2.64
N GLU A 65 -9.23 20.07 -1.72
CA GLU A 65 -8.00 20.81 -1.39
C GLU A 65 -6.75 19.99 -1.65
N GLY A 66 -6.87 18.93 -2.42
CA GLY A 66 -5.72 18.13 -2.75
C GLY A 66 -5.53 16.92 -1.86
N ASN A 67 -6.32 16.74 -0.84
CA ASN A 67 -6.24 15.56 0.01
C ASN A 67 -7.16 14.47 -0.49
N VAL A 68 -6.75 13.24 -0.26
CA VAL A 68 -7.50 12.06 -0.68
C VAL A 68 -7.71 11.19 0.54
N ARG A 69 -8.93 10.70 0.70
CA ARG A 69 -9.23 9.71 1.73
C ARG A 69 -9.53 8.39 1.06
N VAL A 70 -8.90 7.32 1.53
CA VAL A 70 -9.09 5.98 0.99
C VAL A 70 -9.56 5.08 2.12
N HIS A 71 -10.59 4.32 1.87
CA HIS A 71 -11.12 3.34 2.81
C HIS A 71 -11.20 2.00 2.08
N VAL A 72 -10.72 0.93 2.70
CA VAL A 72 -10.80 -0.41 2.10
C VAL A 72 -11.29 -1.38 3.16
N ARG A 73 -12.00 -2.39 2.72
CA ARG A 73 -12.39 -3.51 3.58
C ARG A 73 -11.94 -4.80 2.92
N ILE A 74 -11.14 -5.57 3.63
CA ILE A 74 -10.60 -6.83 3.14
C ILE A 74 -11.02 -7.90 4.14
N GLY A 75 -11.97 -8.74 3.73
CA GLY A 75 -12.56 -9.68 4.67
C GLY A 75 -13.30 -8.92 5.76
N ASP A 76 -12.97 -9.18 7.00
CA ASP A 76 -13.56 -8.48 8.15
C ASP A 76 -12.73 -7.31 8.62
N ALA A 77 -11.60 -7.05 7.98
CA ALA A 77 -10.70 -5.99 8.41
C ALA A 77 -10.89 -4.76 7.55
N THR A 78 -10.73 -3.59 8.17
CA THR A 78 -10.82 -2.33 7.45
C THR A 78 -9.56 -1.53 7.64
N GLY A 79 -9.28 -0.66 6.70
CA GLY A 79 -8.19 0.27 6.80
C GLY A 79 -8.56 1.58 6.13
N GLU A 80 -8.08 2.67 6.69
CA GLU A 80 -8.38 3.99 6.16
C GLU A 80 -7.14 4.86 6.27
N ALA A 81 -6.96 5.73 5.31
CA ALA A 81 -5.86 6.68 5.33
C ALA A 81 -6.27 7.91 4.53
N CYS A 82 -5.68 9.05 4.86
CA CYS A 82 -5.92 10.26 4.09
C CYS A 82 -4.64 11.09 4.04
N GLY A 83 -4.56 11.96 3.06
CA GLY A 83 -3.42 12.83 2.90
C GLY A 83 -3.32 13.34 1.47
N PRO A 84 -2.28 14.12 1.19
CA PRO A 84 -2.15 14.75 -0.14
C PRO A 84 -1.61 13.80 -1.21
N SER A 85 -1.17 12.61 -0.86
CA SER A 85 -0.59 11.68 -1.81
C SER A 85 -1.54 10.52 -2.03
N LYS A 86 -2.09 10.40 -3.23
CA LYS A 86 -3.00 9.31 -3.56
C LYS A 86 -2.32 7.93 -3.41
N PRO A 87 -1.13 7.71 -3.98
CA PRO A 87 -0.50 6.39 -3.81
C PRO A 87 -0.22 6.06 -2.36
N ARG A 88 0.19 7.04 -1.56
CA ARG A 88 0.45 6.79 -0.15
C ARG A 88 -0.83 6.46 0.60
N ALA A 89 -1.91 7.19 0.33
CA ALA A 89 -3.20 6.93 0.99
C ALA A 89 -3.71 5.53 0.68
N ILE A 90 -3.63 5.11 -0.58
CA ILE A 90 -4.05 3.77 -0.97
C ILE A 90 -3.20 2.73 -0.24
N THR A 91 -1.89 2.91 -0.26
CA THR A 91 -0.96 1.95 0.33
C THR A 91 -1.17 1.84 1.85
N TYR A 92 -1.34 2.97 2.53
CA TYR A 92 -1.52 2.95 3.97
C TYR A 92 -2.87 2.35 4.37
N ALA A 93 -3.92 2.60 3.59
CA ALA A 93 -5.22 2.00 3.88
C ALA A 93 -5.13 0.48 3.78
N ILE A 94 -4.47 -0.03 2.75
CA ILE A 94 -4.29 -1.47 2.57
C ILE A 94 -3.45 -2.03 3.72
N ALA A 95 -2.35 -1.37 4.07
CA ALA A 95 -1.49 -1.82 5.15
C ALA A 95 -2.26 -1.92 6.46
N ARG A 96 -3.08 -0.94 6.77
CA ARG A 96 -3.88 -0.95 7.99
C ARG A 96 -4.90 -2.06 7.99
N ALA A 97 -5.50 -2.35 6.85
CA ALA A 97 -6.44 -3.46 6.74
C ALA A 97 -5.76 -4.81 6.97
N PHE A 98 -4.47 -4.91 6.65
CA PHE A 98 -3.70 -6.12 6.91
C PHE A 98 -3.08 -6.14 8.31
N GLY A 99 -3.39 -5.15 9.14
CA GLY A 99 -2.84 -5.10 10.49
C GLY A 99 -1.41 -4.63 10.57
N ILE A 100 -0.89 -4.03 9.51
CA ILE A 100 0.47 -3.52 9.49
C ILE A 100 0.45 -2.09 10.00
N GLN A 101 1.26 -1.81 11.02
CA GLN A 101 1.37 -0.45 11.52
C GLN A 101 2.17 0.40 10.55
N VAL A 102 1.66 1.58 10.25
CA VAL A 102 2.36 2.54 9.41
C VAL A 102 2.59 3.82 10.19
N ASP A 103 3.77 4.40 9.95
CA ASP A 103 4.10 5.54 10.68
C ASP A 103 3.28 6.68 10.26
N GLY A 104 3.30 7.28 9.85
CA GLY A 104 2.68 8.37 9.58
C GLY A 104 1.49 8.70 9.51
N ALA A 105 1.34 7.89 9.77
CA ALA A 105 0.30 8.26 9.75
C ALA A 105 0.34 9.39 10.41
N GLU A 106 1.20 9.16 10.73
CA GLU A 106 1.20 9.98 11.22
C GLU A 106 0.95 10.98 10.66
N THR A 107 0.68 10.83 10.30
CA THR A 107 0.34 11.65 9.88
C THR A 107 -0.71 12.06 9.74
N ASP A 108 -1.16 11.75 9.94
CA ASP A 108 -1.88 12.14 9.78
C ASP A 108 -2.29 12.90 10.05
N ALA A 109 -2.03 12.92 10.14
CA ALA A 109 -2.27 13.46 10.22
C ALA A 109 -2.49 14.13 10.37
N VAL A 110 -2.53 14.28 10.52
CA VAL A 110 -2.72 14.82 10.68
C VAL A 110 -2.99 15.33 10.77
#